data_c050ce0f5e528ec1182ca488674d71e8
#
_entry.id   c050ce0f5e528ec1182ca488674d71e8
#
_cell.length_a   1.000
_cell.length_b   1.000
_cell.length_c   1.000
_cell.angle_alpha   90.00
_cell.angle_beta   90.00
_cell.angle_gamma   90.00
#
_symmetry.space_group_name_H-M   'P 1'
#
loop_
_entity.id
_entity.type
_entity.pdbx_description
1 polymer ?
#
loop_
_entity_poly.entity_id
_entity_poly.type
_entity_poly.pdbx_seq_one_letter_code
_entity_poly.pdbx_strand_id
1 'polypeptide(L)'
;MVEITVKVSEDGFGIRCKGHASDSRVCAAVSMLEQAVTQAAYWEESCMVRYGPGVMEELSGEFWMNVRYGDETDRRKMAGMAAVAVAGFELLQYRYPDEVRVVRVRSTEP
;
A
#
# COMPACT_ATOMS: atom_id res chain seq x y z
N MET A 1 -14.43 7.99 -4.65
CA MET A 1 -13.58 7.86 -3.44
C MET A 1 -12.60 6.72 -3.60
N VAL A 2 -11.39 6.92 -3.19
CA VAL A 2 -10.38 5.85 -3.11
C VAL A 2 -10.38 5.29 -1.69
N GLU A 3 -10.61 3.98 -1.58
CA GLU A 3 -10.51 3.29 -0.30
C GLU A 3 -9.19 2.52 -0.26
N ILE A 4 -8.40 2.80 0.77
CA ILE A 4 -7.08 2.19 0.96
C ILE A 4 -7.14 1.31 2.20
N THR A 5 -6.95 0.01 2.02
CA THR A 5 -6.91 -0.95 3.12
C THR A 5 -5.47 -1.37 3.35
N VAL A 6 -4.98 -1.17 4.57
CA VAL A 6 -3.65 -1.61 4.98
C VAL A 6 -3.80 -2.76 5.96
N LYS A 7 -3.27 -3.91 5.59
CA LYS A 7 -3.32 -5.12 6.42
C LYS A 7 -1.92 -5.44 6.92
N VAL A 8 -1.76 -5.54 8.23
CA VAL A 8 -0.48 -5.82 8.87
C VAL A 8 -0.56 -7.15 9.62
N SER A 9 0.45 -8.00 9.45
CA SER A 9 0.61 -9.24 10.18
C SER A 9 2.04 -9.38 10.66
N GLU A 10 2.34 -10.43 11.44
CA GLU A 10 3.70 -10.70 11.87
C GLU A 10 4.63 -11.07 10.70
N ASP A 11 4.07 -11.68 9.66
CA ASP A 11 4.82 -12.21 8.53
C ASP A 11 4.96 -11.25 7.36
N GLY A 12 4.23 -10.15 7.37
CA GLY A 12 4.24 -9.21 6.26
C GLY A 12 3.18 -8.13 6.35
N PHE A 13 2.93 -7.48 5.24
CA PHE A 13 1.87 -6.50 5.12
C PHE A 13 1.28 -6.51 3.72
N GLY A 14 0.08 -5.95 3.60
CA GLY A 14 -0.57 -5.77 2.32
C GLY A 14 -1.23 -4.40 2.24
N ILE A 15 -1.27 -3.86 1.03
CA ILE A 15 -1.96 -2.60 0.74
C ILE A 15 -2.90 -2.87 -0.43
N ARG A 16 -4.14 -2.46 -0.28
CA ARG A 16 -5.13 -2.55 -1.35
C ARG A 16 -5.79 -1.20 -1.52
N CYS A 17 -5.78 -0.69 -2.74
CA CYS A 17 -6.44 0.55 -3.10
C CYS A 17 -7.54 0.26 -4.09
N LYS A 18 -8.71 0.82 -3.86
CA LYS A 18 -9.88 0.57 -4.68
C LYS A 18 -10.67 1.85 -4.89
N GLY A 19 -11.07 2.08 -6.13
CA GLY A 19 -11.86 3.23 -6.50
C GLY A 19 -11.06 4.35 -7.15
N HIS A 20 -11.73 5.45 -7.40
CA HIS A 20 -11.15 6.64 -8.03
C HIS A 20 -11.52 7.89 -7.24
N ALA A 21 -10.60 8.84 -7.19
CA ALA A 21 -10.90 10.19 -6.74
C ALA A 21 -11.33 11.03 -7.93
N SER A 22 -12.15 12.04 -7.70
CA SER A 22 -12.52 13.00 -8.75
C SER A 22 -11.35 13.92 -9.08
N ASP A 23 -10.46 14.19 -8.13
CA ASP A 23 -9.25 14.96 -8.35
C ASP A 23 -8.11 14.04 -8.81
N SER A 24 -7.62 14.25 -10.05
CA SER A 24 -6.55 13.45 -10.61
C SER A 24 -5.23 13.53 -9.83
N ARG A 25 -5.02 14.63 -9.09
CA ARG A 25 -3.82 14.78 -8.25
C ARG A 25 -3.84 13.79 -7.09
N VAL A 26 -5.01 13.50 -6.56
CA VAL A 26 -5.18 12.51 -5.49
C VAL A 26 -4.87 11.11 -6.00
N CYS A 27 -5.42 10.75 -7.17
CA CYS A 27 -5.12 9.47 -7.80
C CYS A 27 -3.62 9.30 -8.07
N ALA A 28 -2.98 10.35 -8.60
CA ALA A 28 -1.54 10.33 -8.86
C ALA A 28 -0.73 10.15 -7.57
N ALA A 29 -1.10 10.83 -6.49
CA ALA A 29 -0.41 10.72 -5.21
C ALA A 29 -0.56 9.31 -4.63
N VAL A 30 -1.75 8.74 -4.65
CA VAL A 30 -2.00 7.37 -4.20
C VAL A 30 -1.16 6.38 -5.00
N SER A 31 -1.19 6.49 -6.33
CA SER A 31 -0.41 5.62 -7.21
C SER A 31 1.09 5.72 -6.94
N MET A 32 1.60 6.91 -6.71
CA MET A 32 3.03 7.10 -6.42
C MET A 32 3.43 6.43 -5.11
N LEU A 33 2.62 6.55 -4.07
CA LEU A 33 2.89 5.89 -2.79
C LEU A 33 2.88 4.37 -2.92
N GLU A 34 1.92 3.82 -3.65
CA GLU A 34 1.84 2.38 -3.91
C GLU A 34 3.07 1.88 -4.66
N GLN A 35 3.44 2.58 -5.72
CA GLN A 35 4.59 2.21 -6.53
C GLN A 35 5.90 2.33 -5.75
N ALA A 36 6.03 3.37 -4.94
CA ALA A 36 7.22 3.58 -4.13
C ALA A 36 7.43 2.46 -3.11
N VAL A 37 6.39 2.07 -2.38
CA VAL A 37 6.51 1.00 -1.38
C VAL A 37 6.73 -0.34 -2.05
N THR A 38 6.11 -0.59 -3.20
CA THR A 38 6.31 -1.83 -3.97
C THR A 38 7.76 -1.92 -4.47
N GLN A 39 8.28 -0.83 -5.01
CA GLN A 39 9.66 -0.78 -5.49
C GLN A 39 10.66 -1.00 -4.36
N ALA A 40 10.44 -0.35 -3.21
CA ALA A 40 11.29 -0.52 -2.04
C ALA A 40 11.30 -1.98 -1.55
N ALA A 41 10.13 -2.63 -1.56
CA ALA A 41 10.01 -4.04 -1.20
C ALA A 41 10.78 -4.95 -2.16
N TYR A 42 10.78 -4.63 -3.44
CA TYR A 42 11.50 -5.38 -4.46
C TYR A 42 13.03 -5.32 -4.27
N TRP A 43 13.55 -4.24 -3.69
CA TRP A 43 14.97 -4.12 -3.43
C TRP A 43 15.45 -5.07 -2.33
N GLU A 44 14.55 -5.61 -1.52
CA GLU A 44 14.88 -6.57 -0.48
C GLU A 44 14.72 -7.99 -1.04
N GLU A 45 15.82 -8.58 -1.48
CA GLU A 45 15.83 -9.88 -2.17
C GLU A 45 15.22 -11.03 -1.35
N SER A 46 15.32 -10.97 -0.03
CA SER A 46 14.77 -11.98 0.86
C SER A 46 13.26 -11.87 1.08
N CYS A 47 12.65 -10.74 0.71
CA CYS A 47 11.21 -10.56 0.79
C CYS A 47 10.52 -11.14 -0.43
N MET A 48 9.37 -11.75 -0.21
CA MET A 48 8.50 -12.17 -1.31
C MET A 48 7.47 -11.08 -1.56
N VAL A 49 7.45 -10.53 -2.77
CA VAL A 49 6.56 -9.44 -3.15
C VAL A 49 5.64 -9.91 -4.26
N ARG A 50 4.34 -9.69 -4.06
CA ARG A 50 3.33 -9.90 -5.09
C ARG A 50 2.52 -8.62 -5.24
N TYR A 51 2.13 -8.29 -6.44
CA TYR A 51 1.32 -7.12 -6.71
C TYR A 51 0.48 -7.33 -7.97
N GLY A 52 -0.57 -6.56 -8.08
CA GLY A 52 -1.47 -6.53 -9.23
C GLY A 52 -2.48 -5.39 -9.05
N PRO A 53 -3.30 -5.19 -10.05
CA PRO A 53 -3.22 -5.71 -11.40
C PRO A 53 -2.09 -5.05 -12.20
N GLY A 54 -1.87 -5.54 -13.43
CA GLY A 54 -0.90 -4.93 -14.34
C GLY A 54 -1.32 -3.53 -14.80
N VAL A 55 -0.42 -2.83 -15.51
CA VAL A 55 -0.62 -1.43 -15.93
C VAL A 55 -1.96 -1.17 -16.60
N MET A 56 -2.40 -2.07 -17.48
CA MET A 56 -3.69 -1.92 -18.17
C MET A 56 -4.89 -2.03 -17.23
N GLU A 57 -4.72 -2.76 -16.15
CA GLU A 57 -5.80 -3.02 -15.19
C GLU A 57 -5.85 -1.97 -14.08
N GLU A 58 -4.82 -1.13 -13.94
CA GLU A 58 -4.86 0.03 -13.06
C GLU A 58 -5.99 0.98 -13.44
N LEU A 59 -6.37 0.98 -14.71
CA LEU A 59 -7.50 1.76 -15.20
C LEU A 59 -8.83 1.32 -14.57
N SER A 60 -8.89 0.13 -13.97
CA SER A 60 -10.06 -0.33 -13.25
C SER A 60 -10.24 0.32 -11.89
N GLY A 61 -9.24 1.07 -11.43
CA GLY A 61 -9.26 1.69 -10.10
C GLY A 61 -8.99 0.71 -8.97
N GLU A 62 -8.28 -0.36 -9.24
CA GLU A 62 -7.90 -1.32 -8.21
C GLU A 62 -6.41 -1.63 -8.30
N PHE A 63 -5.74 -1.58 -7.14
CA PHE A 63 -4.35 -1.98 -6.98
C PHE A 63 -4.21 -2.74 -5.67
N TRP A 64 -3.34 -3.74 -5.65
CA TRP A 64 -2.99 -4.43 -4.43
C TRP A 64 -1.52 -4.85 -4.47
N MET A 65 -0.90 -4.91 -3.30
CA MET A 65 0.43 -5.47 -3.15
C MET A 65 0.51 -6.18 -1.81
N ASN A 66 1.27 -7.25 -1.76
CA ASN A 66 1.53 -8.02 -0.55
C ASN A 66 3.02 -8.29 -0.44
N VAL A 67 3.54 -8.11 0.77
CA VAL A 67 4.94 -8.39 1.09
C VAL A 67 4.99 -9.43 2.20
N ARG A 68 5.78 -10.46 1.99
CA ARG A 68 6.10 -11.45 3.02
C ARG A 68 7.57 -11.30 3.39
N TYR A 69 7.85 -11.14 4.67
CA TYR A 69 9.22 -10.95 5.16
C TYR A 69 10.03 -12.24 5.04
N GLY A 70 11.30 -12.12 4.69
CA GLY A 70 12.21 -13.25 4.64
C GLY A 70 12.85 -13.53 5.99
N ASP A 71 13.23 -12.49 6.71
CA ASP A 71 13.88 -12.60 8.01
C ASP A 71 13.52 -11.41 8.92
N GLU A 72 14.09 -11.41 10.12
CA GLU A 72 13.82 -10.35 11.11
C GLU A 72 14.37 -8.98 10.69
N THR A 73 15.49 -8.95 9.97
CA THR A 73 16.04 -7.71 9.44
C THR A 73 15.10 -7.10 8.43
N ASP A 74 14.57 -7.90 7.52
CA ASP A 74 13.57 -7.47 6.53
C ASP A 74 12.32 -6.95 7.21
N ARG A 75 11.87 -7.66 8.25
CA ARG A 75 10.70 -7.27 9.02
C ARG A 75 10.83 -5.85 9.55
N ARG A 76 11.98 -5.50 10.12
CA ARG A 76 12.21 -4.17 10.68
C ARG A 76 12.26 -3.10 9.60
N LYS A 77 12.98 -3.35 8.52
CA LYS A 77 13.07 -2.43 7.40
C LYS A 77 11.71 -2.19 6.76
N MET A 78 11.03 -3.26 6.45
CA MET A 78 9.76 -3.19 5.73
C MET A 78 8.64 -2.60 6.59
N ALA A 79 8.66 -2.86 7.89
CA ALA A 79 7.70 -2.23 8.81
C ALA A 79 7.87 -0.71 8.81
N GLY A 80 9.11 -0.22 8.78
CA GLY A 80 9.39 1.21 8.68
C GLY A 80 8.90 1.80 7.36
N MET A 81 9.16 1.12 6.25
CA MET A 81 8.70 1.55 4.93
C MET A 81 7.16 1.58 4.85
N ALA A 82 6.52 0.54 5.37
CA ALA A 82 5.06 0.49 5.42
C ALA A 82 4.48 1.62 6.27
N ALA A 83 5.12 1.94 7.39
CA ALA A 83 4.68 3.03 8.25
C ALA A 83 4.74 4.38 7.53
N VAL A 84 5.78 4.63 6.73
CA VAL A 84 5.89 5.85 5.92
C VAL A 84 4.78 5.91 4.87
N ALA A 85 4.52 4.81 4.17
CA ALA A 85 3.46 4.76 3.17
C ALA A 85 2.09 5.02 3.80
N VAL A 86 1.82 4.39 4.94
CA VAL A 86 0.56 4.60 5.67
C VAL A 86 0.40 6.05 6.11
N ALA A 87 1.48 6.65 6.61
CA ALA A 87 1.46 8.07 6.98
C ALA A 87 1.11 8.95 5.77
N GLY A 88 1.65 8.62 4.59
CA GLY A 88 1.33 9.33 3.36
C GLY A 88 -0.15 9.20 2.98
N PHE A 89 -0.71 8.01 3.06
CA PHE A 89 -2.14 7.79 2.80
C PHE A 89 -3.02 8.53 3.80
N GLU A 90 -2.65 8.55 5.07
CA GLU A 90 -3.40 9.28 6.10
C GLU A 90 -3.34 10.79 5.91
N LEU A 91 -2.20 11.31 5.44
CA LEU A 91 -2.10 12.72 5.07
C LEU A 91 -3.05 13.05 3.92
N LEU A 92 -3.16 12.17 2.93
CA LEU A 92 -4.10 12.35 1.83
C LEU A 92 -5.54 12.34 2.34
N GLN A 93 -5.88 11.41 3.24
CA GLN A 93 -7.21 11.39 3.85
C GLN A 93 -7.50 12.67 4.62
N TYR A 94 -6.53 13.17 5.36
CA TYR A 94 -6.68 14.41 6.12
C TYR A 94 -6.95 15.62 5.21
N ARG A 95 -6.21 15.71 4.09
CA ARG A 95 -6.34 16.81 3.14
C ARG A 95 -7.56 16.68 2.21
N TYR A 96 -7.94 15.45 1.91
CA TYR A 96 -9.01 15.14 0.95
C TYR A 96 -9.98 14.11 1.57
N PRO A 97 -10.67 14.47 2.67
CA PRO A 97 -11.50 13.50 3.41
C PRO A 97 -12.67 12.94 2.61
N ASP A 98 -13.13 13.67 1.58
CA ASP A 98 -14.19 13.20 0.69
C ASP A 98 -13.69 12.33 -0.47
N GLU A 99 -12.38 12.25 -0.64
CA GLU A 99 -11.75 11.56 -1.77
C GLU A 99 -10.97 10.32 -1.35
N VAL A 100 -10.48 10.27 -0.12
CA VAL A 100 -9.61 9.19 0.37
C VAL A 100 -10.09 8.69 1.73
N ARG A 101 -10.19 7.37 1.84
CA ARG A 101 -10.48 6.69 3.10
C ARG A 101 -9.43 5.62 3.35
N VAL A 102 -8.82 5.65 4.52
CA VAL A 102 -7.81 4.66 4.94
C VAL A 102 -8.39 3.77 6.02
N VAL A 103 -8.30 2.46 5.81
CA VAL A 103 -8.73 1.45 6.76
C VAL A 103 -7.53 0.60 7.13
N ARG A 104 -7.26 0.48 8.41
CA ARG A 104 -6.19 -0.38 8.92
C ARG A 104 -6.79 -1.66 9.48
N VAL A 105 -6.25 -2.78 9.06
CA VAL A 105 -6.66 -4.10 9.55
C VAL A 105 -5.42 -4.82 10.07
N ARG A 106 -5.51 -5.32 11.29
CA ARG A 106 -4.47 -6.17 11.85
C ARG A 106 -4.91 -7.62 11.74
N SER A 107 -4.10 -8.42 11.07
CA SER A 107 -4.37 -9.84 10.92
C SER A 107 -3.52 -10.62 11.91
N THR A 108 -4.16 -11.55 12.63
CA THR A 108 -3.46 -12.50 13.52
C THR A 108 -3.19 -13.81 12.80
N GLU A 109 -3.73 -13.97 11.59
CA GLU A 109 -3.50 -15.17 10.79
C GLU A 109 -2.29 -14.97 9.89
N PRO A 110 -1.43 -16.00 9.79
CA PRO A 110 -0.27 -15.99 8.91
C PRO A 110 -0.65 -15.90 7.42
#